data_9e9d5e1f59abdf29904c313d9dff52b0
#
_entry.id   9e9d5e1f59abdf29904c313d9dff52b0
#
_cell.length_a   1.000
_cell.length_b   1.000
_cell.length_c   1.000
_cell.angle_alpha   90.00
_cell.angle_beta   90.00
_cell.angle_gamma   90.00
#
_symmetry.space_group_name_H-M   'P 1'
#
loop_
_entity.id
_entity.type
_entity.pdbx_description
1 polymer ?
#
loop_
_entity_poly.entity_id
_entity_poly.type
_entity_poly.pdbx_seq_one_letter_code
_entity_poly.pdbx_strand_id
1 'polypeptide(L)'
;MNSILKVSTFALILLIAGTAVKAQINTLSPKEKKEGWKLLFDGKTSTGWRSARAETFPAAANGWRIKDGVLTIQSSNGAESQNAGDIVTVGEYGAFELNFDFKLTRGANSGVKYFVTLKENSGASAIGLEYQILDDDVHPDAKLGRDGNRTLASLYDLKTSNKAGAVKPVGQWNTGKVIVRPDNHVEHWLNGVKVLEYERKSPAYRELVKMSKHKIWKDFGEADKGHILLQDHGNEVSYRNIKIREF
;
A
#
# COMPACT_ATOMS: atom_id res chain seq x y z
N MET A 1 -0.50 -22.70 79.13
CA MET A 1 -1.03 -21.50 78.44
C MET A 1 -0.06 -21.22 77.25
N ASN A 2 -0.38 -21.72 76.08
CA ASN A 2 0.43 -21.54 74.88
C ASN A 2 -0.23 -20.47 73.99
N SER A 3 0.42 -19.34 73.85
CA SER A 3 0.02 -18.21 73.03
C SER A 3 0.55 -18.44 71.60
N ILE A 4 -0.38 -18.66 70.61
CA ILE A 4 -0.05 -18.81 69.20
C ILE A 4 -0.06 -17.42 68.58
N LEU A 5 1.11 -16.95 68.13
CA LEU A 5 1.27 -15.71 67.39
C LEU A 5 0.87 -15.92 65.91
N LYS A 6 -0.23 -15.28 65.47
CA LYS A 6 -0.65 -15.28 64.09
C LYS A 6 0.14 -14.22 63.32
N VAL A 7 1.01 -14.65 62.42
CA VAL A 7 1.69 -13.77 61.45
C VAL A 7 0.80 -13.62 60.23
N SER A 8 0.23 -12.43 60.02
CA SER A 8 -0.51 -12.10 58.80
C SER A 8 0.42 -11.58 57.72
N THR A 9 0.63 -12.37 56.67
CA THR A 9 1.42 -11.98 55.52
C THR A 9 0.53 -11.14 54.59
N PHE A 10 0.78 -9.84 54.50
CA PHE A 10 0.16 -8.96 53.49
C PHE A 10 0.90 -9.13 52.17
N ALA A 11 0.26 -9.74 51.17
CA ALA A 11 0.76 -9.79 49.82
C ALA A 11 0.44 -8.46 49.13
N LEU A 12 1.48 -7.68 48.85
CA LEU A 12 1.39 -6.43 48.08
C LEU A 12 1.30 -6.79 46.58
N ILE A 13 0.11 -6.75 46.00
CA ILE A 13 -0.07 -6.92 44.54
C ILE A 13 0.29 -5.61 43.87
N LEU A 14 1.47 -5.55 43.24
CA LEU A 14 1.87 -4.45 42.35
C LEU A 14 1.06 -4.57 41.05
N LEU A 15 0.03 -3.74 40.86
CA LEU A 15 -0.60 -3.52 39.58
C LEU A 15 0.37 -2.72 38.70
N ILE A 16 1.05 -3.39 37.78
CA ILE A 16 1.79 -2.74 36.70
C ILE A 16 0.75 -2.29 35.67
N ALA A 17 0.32 -1.04 35.75
CA ALA A 17 -0.46 -0.39 34.69
C ALA A 17 0.42 -0.25 33.47
N GLY A 18 0.36 -1.22 32.56
CA GLY A 18 1.01 -1.13 31.26
C GLY A 18 0.37 0.00 30.47
N THR A 19 1.01 1.16 30.40
CA THR A 19 0.64 2.21 29.45
C THR A 19 0.86 1.66 28.04
N ALA A 20 -0.23 1.35 27.34
CA ALA A 20 -0.17 1.02 25.92
C ALA A 20 0.41 2.26 25.20
N VAL A 21 1.69 2.23 24.87
CA VAL A 21 2.31 3.24 24.01
C VAL A 21 1.62 3.12 22.66
N LYS A 22 0.73 4.08 22.35
CA LYS A 22 0.09 4.17 21.06
C LYS A 22 1.19 4.32 20.02
N ALA A 23 1.38 3.31 19.17
CA ALA A 23 2.41 3.36 18.14
C ALA A 23 2.24 4.64 17.33
N GLN A 24 3.28 5.47 17.30
CA GLN A 24 3.26 6.75 16.60
C GLN A 24 3.24 6.47 15.09
N ILE A 25 2.20 6.93 14.39
CA ILE A 25 2.07 6.78 12.95
C ILE A 25 2.99 7.74 12.20
N ASN A 26 3.37 7.39 10.96
CA ASN A 26 4.23 8.16 10.07
C ASN A 26 5.56 8.56 10.71
N THR A 27 6.17 7.61 11.42
CA THR A 27 7.49 7.80 12.04
C THR A 27 8.39 6.62 11.74
N LEU A 28 9.69 6.85 11.80
CA LEU A 28 10.70 5.80 11.70
C LEU A 28 11.30 5.54 13.08
N SER A 29 11.34 4.27 13.48
CA SER A 29 12.08 3.84 14.64
C SER A 29 13.59 4.09 14.46
N PRO A 30 14.39 4.13 15.54
CA PRO A 30 15.85 4.23 15.44
C PRO A 30 16.47 3.13 14.58
N LYS A 31 15.92 1.91 14.65
CA LYS A 31 16.34 0.78 13.82
C LYS A 31 16.09 1.04 12.33
N GLU A 32 14.89 1.47 11.97
CA GLU A 32 14.53 1.77 10.57
C GLU A 32 15.38 2.90 9.99
N LYS A 33 15.65 3.95 10.76
CA LYS A 33 16.57 5.02 10.34
C LYS A 33 17.97 4.48 10.02
N LYS A 34 18.50 3.59 10.88
CA LYS A 34 19.80 2.95 10.67
C LYS A 34 19.82 2.03 9.45
N GLU A 35 18.69 1.38 9.14
CA GLU A 35 18.50 0.51 7.98
C GLU A 35 18.22 1.26 6.68
N GLY A 36 18.23 2.61 6.68
CA GLY A 36 18.06 3.43 5.49
C GLY A 36 16.61 3.67 5.06
N TRP A 37 15.63 3.38 5.93
CA TRP A 37 14.23 3.71 5.64
C TRP A 37 14.00 5.21 5.55
N LYS A 38 13.16 5.61 4.62
CA LYS A 38 12.68 6.99 4.41
C LYS A 38 11.16 7.00 4.45
N LEU A 39 10.57 8.02 5.07
CA LEU A 39 9.13 8.26 4.96
C LEU A 39 8.83 8.82 3.57
N LEU A 40 7.85 8.24 2.88
CA LEU A 40 7.24 8.84 1.69
C LEU A 40 6.05 9.74 2.08
N PHE A 41 5.52 9.59 3.30
CA PHE A 41 4.46 10.43 3.83
C PHE A 41 4.72 10.72 5.31
N ASP A 42 4.81 12.00 5.66
CA ASP A 42 5.10 12.49 7.00
C ASP A 42 3.87 12.65 7.92
N GLY A 43 2.67 12.41 7.35
CA GLY A 43 1.39 12.58 8.05
C GLY A 43 0.88 14.02 8.12
N LYS A 44 1.58 14.99 7.55
CA LYS A 44 1.28 16.41 7.67
C LYS A 44 1.24 17.14 6.33
N THR A 45 2.15 16.81 5.42
CA THR A 45 2.33 17.52 4.16
C THR A 45 2.25 16.57 2.97
N SER A 46 2.04 17.12 1.77
CA SER A 46 2.13 16.41 0.50
C SER A 46 3.54 16.43 -0.10
N THR A 47 4.53 16.85 0.66
CA THR A 47 5.93 16.93 0.21
C THR A 47 6.40 15.57 -0.34
N GLY A 48 6.99 15.58 -1.53
CA GLY A 48 7.43 14.36 -2.22
C GLY A 48 6.35 13.68 -3.07
N TRP A 49 5.13 14.24 -3.12
CA TRP A 49 4.03 13.77 -3.96
C TRP A 49 3.53 14.87 -4.90
N ARG A 50 3.10 14.48 -6.09
CA ARG A 50 2.47 15.33 -7.08
C ARG A 50 1.39 14.58 -7.85
N SER A 51 0.58 15.27 -8.62
CA SER A 51 -0.33 14.64 -9.57
C SER A 51 0.46 13.80 -10.59
N ALA A 52 -0.12 12.69 -11.04
CA ALA A 52 0.41 11.95 -12.17
C ALA A 52 0.33 12.73 -13.50
N ARG A 53 -0.45 13.83 -13.53
CA ARG A 53 -0.71 14.66 -14.72
C ARG A 53 -0.21 16.10 -14.59
N ALA A 54 0.34 16.49 -13.43
CA ALA A 54 0.81 17.85 -13.16
C ALA A 54 1.96 17.85 -12.16
N GLU A 55 2.74 18.92 -12.14
CA GLU A 55 3.90 19.07 -11.24
C GLU A 55 3.50 19.39 -9.78
N THR A 56 2.24 19.70 -9.54
CA THR A 56 1.73 20.06 -8.21
C THR A 56 0.87 18.96 -7.62
N PHE A 57 0.78 18.91 -6.29
CA PHE A 57 -0.15 18.04 -5.59
C PHE A 57 -1.60 18.51 -5.84
N PRO A 58 -2.58 17.60 -6.09
CA PRO A 58 -3.96 17.97 -6.34
C PRO A 58 -4.57 18.68 -5.13
N ALA A 59 -5.32 19.78 -5.39
CA ALA A 59 -5.94 20.57 -4.34
C ALA A 59 -6.94 19.76 -3.50
N ALA A 60 -6.89 19.95 -2.18
CA ALA A 60 -7.62 19.15 -1.19
C ALA A 60 -9.16 19.22 -1.28
N ALA A 61 -9.73 20.24 -1.94
CA ALA A 61 -11.17 20.45 -1.94
C ALA A 61 -11.97 19.30 -2.56
N ASN A 62 -11.41 18.62 -3.54
CA ASN A 62 -12.12 17.61 -4.34
C ASN A 62 -11.33 16.28 -4.53
N GLY A 63 -10.37 15.98 -3.68
CA GLY A 63 -9.57 14.78 -3.96
C GLY A 63 -8.78 14.28 -2.76
N TRP A 64 -7.47 14.36 -2.85
CA TRP A 64 -6.57 13.92 -1.79
C TRP A 64 -6.59 14.89 -0.60
N ARG A 65 -6.88 14.35 0.57
CA ARG A 65 -6.93 15.11 1.84
C ARG A 65 -5.94 14.53 2.85
N ILE A 66 -5.22 15.40 3.53
CA ILE A 66 -4.36 15.06 4.66
C ILE A 66 -5.05 15.56 5.94
N LYS A 67 -5.39 14.63 6.83
CA LYS A 67 -6.00 14.94 8.13
C LYS A 67 -5.61 13.88 9.17
N ASP A 68 -5.25 14.30 10.37
CA ASP A 68 -4.93 13.45 11.52
C ASP A 68 -3.89 12.34 11.21
N GLY A 69 -2.87 12.68 10.41
CA GLY A 69 -1.84 11.74 9.99
C GLY A 69 -2.25 10.76 8.89
N VAL A 70 -3.39 10.97 8.26
CA VAL A 70 -3.95 10.09 7.23
C VAL A 70 -4.05 10.83 5.91
N LEU A 71 -3.61 10.18 4.84
CA LEU A 71 -3.78 10.60 3.46
C LEU A 71 -4.97 9.85 2.87
N THR A 72 -6.02 10.54 2.49
CA THR A 72 -7.27 9.94 2.01
C THR A 72 -7.64 10.49 0.65
N ILE A 73 -7.90 9.60 -0.32
CA ILE A 73 -8.66 9.96 -1.52
C ILE A 73 -10.15 9.92 -1.18
N GLN A 74 -10.86 11.00 -1.47
CA GLN A 74 -12.29 11.11 -1.20
C GLN A 74 -13.10 10.38 -2.26
N SER A 75 -14.30 9.95 -1.89
CA SER A 75 -15.22 9.31 -2.85
C SER A 75 -15.74 10.33 -3.88
N SER A 76 -15.76 9.90 -5.15
CA SER A 76 -16.51 10.52 -6.25
C SER A 76 -17.63 9.61 -6.75
N ASN A 77 -18.17 8.76 -5.86
CA ASN A 77 -19.21 7.78 -6.17
C ASN A 77 -18.81 6.79 -7.29
N GLY A 78 -17.53 6.38 -7.31
CA GLY A 78 -16.98 5.44 -8.29
C GLY A 78 -16.63 6.08 -9.65
N ALA A 79 -16.68 7.41 -9.76
CA ALA A 79 -16.23 8.11 -10.95
C ALA A 79 -14.70 8.22 -10.93
N GLU A 80 -14.02 7.29 -11.58
CA GLU A 80 -12.55 7.16 -11.61
C GLU A 80 -11.89 8.48 -12.03
N SER A 81 -10.88 8.90 -11.27
CA SER A 81 -10.07 10.10 -11.50
C SER A 81 -10.85 11.42 -11.61
N GLN A 82 -12.10 11.47 -11.17
CA GLN A 82 -12.91 12.68 -11.27
C GLN A 82 -12.60 13.70 -10.17
N ASN A 83 -12.10 13.26 -9.00
CA ASN A 83 -11.78 14.16 -7.91
C ASN A 83 -10.45 14.86 -8.11
N ALA A 84 -9.38 14.10 -8.21
CA ALA A 84 -8.03 14.66 -8.30
C ALA A 84 -7.10 13.81 -9.17
N GLY A 85 -7.48 12.60 -9.50
CA GLY A 85 -6.66 11.63 -10.19
C GLY A 85 -5.55 11.05 -9.30
N ASP A 86 -4.73 10.23 -9.92
CA ASP A 86 -3.62 9.55 -9.28
C ASP A 86 -2.55 10.53 -8.80
N ILE A 87 -1.91 10.20 -7.68
CA ILE A 87 -0.70 10.89 -7.21
C ILE A 87 0.51 9.97 -7.31
N VAL A 88 1.67 10.56 -7.64
CA VAL A 88 2.95 9.87 -7.76
C VAL A 88 4.00 10.50 -6.86
N THR A 89 4.97 9.70 -6.45
CA THR A 89 6.18 10.24 -5.81
C THR A 89 6.96 11.11 -6.81
N VAL A 90 7.63 12.16 -6.34
CA VAL A 90 8.58 12.94 -7.15
C VAL A 90 9.80 12.09 -7.49
N GLY A 91 10.27 11.28 -6.53
CA GLY A 91 11.39 10.34 -6.73
C GLY A 91 10.99 9.08 -7.48
N GLU A 92 11.96 8.42 -8.11
CA GLU A 92 11.85 7.11 -8.76
C GLU A 92 12.70 6.08 -8.04
N TYR A 93 12.24 4.83 -8.01
CA TYR A 93 12.84 3.73 -7.24
C TYR A 93 13.04 2.51 -8.13
N GLY A 94 14.16 1.81 -7.95
CA GLY A 94 14.53 0.58 -8.66
C GLY A 94 14.33 -0.66 -7.79
N ALA A 95 15.37 -1.05 -7.04
CA ALA A 95 15.28 -2.14 -6.06
C ALA A 95 14.95 -1.53 -4.69
N PHE A 96 13.85 -2.00 -4.05
CA PHE A 96 13.33 -1.38 -2.83
C PHE A 96 12.48 -2.34 -1.98
N GLU A 97 12.26 -1.98 -0.74
CA GLU A 97 11.18 -2.45 0.11
C GLU A 97 10.25 -1.27 0.41
N LEU A 98 8.98 -1.37 0.03
CA LEU A 98 7.92 -0.38 0.26
C LEU A 98 6.92 -0.93 1.26
N ASN A 99 6.66 -0.21 2.35
CA ASN A 99 5.61 -0.51 3.32
C ASN A 99 4.58 0.60 3.32
N PHE A 100 3.30 0.22 3.47
CA PHE A 100 2.18 1.14 3.57
C PHE A 100 1.03 0.51 4.34
N ASP A 101 0.31 1.32 5.14
CA ASP A 101 -0.97 0.92 5.68
C ASP A 101 -2.07 1.49 4.80
N PHE A 102 -3.14 0.71 4.60
CA PHE A 102 -4.33 1.14 3.87
C PHE A 102 -5.60 0.72 4.61
N LYS A 103 -6.68 1.49 4.40
CA LYS A 103 -8.00 1.20 4.93
C LYS A 103 -9.05 1.46 3.86
N LEU A 104 -9.83 0.43 3.55
CA LEU A 104 -10.92 0.44 2.57
C LEU A 104 -12.23 0.84 3.23
N THR A 105 -13.08 1.55 2.49
CA THR A 105 -14.53 1.58 2.71
C THR A 105 -15.20 0.44 1.95
N ARG A 106 -16.48 0.18 2.23
CA ARG A 106 -17.22 -0.89 1.56
C ARG A 106 -17.31 -0.66 0.05
N GLY A 107 -16.96 -1.67 -0.73
CA GLY A 107 -16.97 -1.63 -2.19
C GLY A 107 -15.87 -0.76 -2.81
N ALA A 108 -14.84 -0.38 -2.04
CA ALA A 108 -13.78 0.49 -2.54
C ALA A 108 -12.78 -0.24 -3.42
N ASN A 109 -12.22 0.53 -4.36
CA ASN A 109 -11.12 0.16 -5.26
C ASN A 109 -10.05 1.25 -5.25
N SER A 110 -8.82 0.84 -5.18
CA SER A 110 -7.61 1.65 -5.33
C SER A 110 -6.43 0.73 -5.67
N GLY A 111 -5.22 1.27 -5.73
CA GLY A 111 -3.99 0.50 -5.96
C GLY A 111 -2.75 1.26 -5.52
N VAL A 112 -1.72 0.51 -5.17
CA VAL A 112 -0.36 1.03 -5.04
C VAL A 112 0.44 0.52 -6.22
N LYS A 113 0.75 1.45 -7.17
CA LYS A 113 1.54 1.08 -8.35
C LYS A 113 3.02 1.37 -8.11
N TYR A 114 3.86 0.61 -8.78
CA TYR A 114 5.32 0.75 -8.73
C TYR A 114 5.93 0.52 -10.12
N PHE A 115 7.16 0.98 -10.34
CA PHE A 115 7.74 1.13 -11.68
C PHE A 115 6.85 1.94 -12.61
N VAL A 116 6.21 2.97 -12.04
CA VAL A 116 5.32 3.81 -12.83
C VAL A 116 6.13 4.72 -13.73
N THR A 117 5.83 4.66 -15.04
CA THR A 117 6.33 5.58 -16.04
C THR A 117 5.22 6.54 -16.45
N LEU A 118 5.56 7.83 -16.52
CA LEU A 118 4.65 8.88 -16.96
C LEU A 118 4.83 9.08 -18.45
N LYS A 119 3.78 8.87 -19.23
CA LYS A 119 3.80 9.19 -20.67
C LYS A 119 3.20 10.56 -20.86
N GLU A 120 4.04 11.53 -21.19
CA GLU A 120 3.60 12.84 -21.63
C GLU A 120 2.70 12.70 -22.86
N ASN A 121 1.59 13.42 -22.90
CA ASN A 121 0.67 13.55 -24.04
C ASN A 121 -0.12 12.28 -24.47
N SER A 122 -0.16 11.21 -23.71
CA SER A 122 -0.91 10.01 -24.14
C SER A 122 -2.36 9.94 -23.66
N GLY A 123 -2.86 10.94 -22.92
CA GLY A 123 -4.18 10.91 -22.28
C GLY A 123 -4.38 9.75 -21.30
N ALA A 124 -3.52 8.78 -21.36
CA ALA A 124 -3.44 7.66 -20.45
C ALA A 124 -2.27 7.92 -19.51
N SER A 125 -2.56 8.14 -18.40
CA SER A 125 -2.01 8.01 -17.10
C SER A 125 -0.78 7.12 -16.95
N ALA A 126 -0.24 7.24 -15.83
CA ALA A 126 0.83 6.51 -15.19
C ALA A 126 0.69 4.98 -15.34
N ILE A 127 1.61 4.37 -16.09
CA ILE A 127 1.63 2.95 -16.40
C ILE A 127 2.63 2.26 -15.51
N GLY A 128 2.22 1.25 -14.77
CA GLY A 128 3.11 0.52 -13.86
C GLY A 128 2.47 -0.76 -13.33
N LEU A 129 3.27 -1.55 -12.62
CA LEU A 129 2.82 -2.73 -11.90
C LEU A 129 1.97 -2.30 -10.70
N GLU A 130 0.98 -3.09 -10.33
CA GLU A 130 0.01 -2.68 -9.32
C GLU A 130 -0.19 -3.76 -8.25
N TYR A 131 0.02 -3.36 -7.00
CA TYR A 131 -0.51 -4.05 -5.82
C TYR A 131 -1.96 -3.63 -5.66
N GLN A 132 -2.91 -4.53 -5.99
CA GLN A 132 -4.34 -4.23 -5.96
C GLN A 132 -4.84 -3.98 -4.53
N ILE A 133 -5.68 -2.96 -4.37
CA ILE A 133 -6.38 -2.64 -3.11
C ILE A 133 -7.87 -2.62 -3.40
N LEU A 134 -8.59 -3.68 -2.99
CA LEU A 134 -9.96 -3.92 -3.39
C LEU A 134 -10.79 -4.53 -2.25
N ASP A 135 -12.06 -4.15 -2.15
CA ASP A 135 -13.05 -4.93 -1.41
C ASP A 135 -13.54 -6.08 -2.29
N ASP A 136 -12.93 -7.25 -2.13
CA ASP A 136 -13.18 -8.43 -2.96
C ASP A 136 -14.62 -8.95 -2.89
N ASP A 137 -15.30 -8.71 -1.77
CA ASP A 137 -16.66 -9.23 -1.54
C ASP A 137 -17.71 -8.45 -2.35
N VAL A 138 -17.47 -7.15 -2.57
CA VAL A 138 -18.48 -6.23 -3.11
C VAL A 138 -18.09 -5.63 -4.45
N HIS A 139 -16.83 -5.26 -4.67
CA HIS A 139 -16.44 -4.56 -5.88
C HIS A 139 -16.47 -5.50 -7.10
N PRO A 140 -17.13 -5.11 -8.23
CA PRO A 140 -17.33 -5.99 -9.39
C PRO A 140 -16.04 -6.44 -10.06
N ASP A 141 -14.95 -5.64 -9.98
CA ASP A 141 -13.67 -5.96 -10.60
C ASP A 141 -13.03 -7.24 -10.01
N ALA A 142 -13.36 -7.60 -8.75
CA ALA A 142 -12.91 -8.86 -8.15
C ALA A 142 -13.33 -10.11 -8.92
N LYS A 143 -14.44 -10.02 -9.68
CA LYS A 143 -14.99 -11.11 -10.49
C LYS A 143 -14.50 -11.09 -11.93
N LEU A 144 -13.74 -10.08 -12.30
CA LEU A 144 -13.18 -9.90 -13.63
C LEU A 144 -11.74 -10.44 -13.69
N GLY A 145 -11.17 -10.44 -14.90
CA GLY A 145 -9.82 -10.96 -15.10
C GLY A 145 -9.80 -12.49 -15.18
N ARG A 146 -8.67 -13.07 -14.80
CA ARG A 146 -8.42 -14.51 -14.85
C ARG A 146 -7.99 -15.01 -13.47
N ASP A 147 -8.60 -16.12 -13.02
CA ASP A 147 -8.22 -16.82 -11.79
C ASP A 147 -8.15 -15.94 -10.53
N GLY A 148 -8.97 -14.86 -10.46
CA GLY A 148 -8.98 -13.92 -9.35
C GLY A 148 -7.80 -12.93 -9.33
N ASN A 149 -7.12 -12.73 -10.45
CA ASN A 149 -5.93 -11.87 -10.54
C ASN A 149 -6.20 -10.36 -10.44
N ARG A 150 -7.46 -9.96 -10.14
CA ARG A 150 -7.84 -8.59 -9.83
C ARG A 150 -8.31 -8.39 -8.38
N THR A 151 -8.08 -9.39 -7.54
CA THR A 151 -8.44 -9.32 -6.12
C THR A 151 -7.35 -8.66 -5.28
N LEU A 152 -7.66 -8.31 -4.03
CA LEU A 152 -6.75 -7.66 -3.07
C LEU A 152 -5.36 -8.31 -3.03
N ALA A 153 -4.33 -7.48 -3.01
CA ALA A 153 -2.90 -7.82 -2.97
C ALA A 153 -2.37 -8.63 -4.17
N SER A 154 -3.20 -8.90 -5.19
CA SER A 154 -2.76 -9.48 -6.46
C SER A 154 -1.84 -8.52 -7.22
N LEU A 155 -0.98 -9.07 -8.08
CA LEU A 155 -0.38 -8.30 -9.16
C LEU A 155 -1.47 -8.11 -10.22
N TYR A 156 -2.09 -6.94 -10.20
CA TYR A 156 -3.34 -6.66 -10.90
C TYR A 156 -3.34 -7.10 -12.37
N ASP A 157 -4.35 -7.88 -12.73
CA ASP A 157 -4.59 -8.49 -14.05
C ASP A 157 -3.48 -9.46 -14.55
N LEU A 158 -2.48 -9.75 -13.72
CA LEU A 158 -1.35 -10.61 -14.05
C LEU A 158 -1.32 -11.89 -13.20
N LYS A 159 -1.20 -11.77 -11.87
CA LYS A 159 -1.03 -12.91 -10.97
C LYS A 159 -1.84 -12.77 -9.69
N THR A 160 -2.57 -13.81 -9.34
CA THR A 160 -3.43 -13.88 -8.16
C THR A 160 -2.62 -14.02 -6.86
N SER A 161 -3.04 -13.31 -5.82
CA SER A 161 -2.51 -13.45 -4.46
C SER A 161 -3.12 -14.65 -3.72
N ASN A 162 -2.31 -15.37 -2.94
CA ASN A 162 -2.79 -16.35 -1.96
C ASN A 162 -2.88 -15.67 -0.58
N LYS A 163 -3.99 -15.01 -0.31
CA LYS A 163 -4.21 -14.16 0.88
C LYS A 163 -5.04 -14.83 2.00
N ALA A 164 -5.23 -16.16 1.95
CA ALA A 164 -6.03 -16.88 2.94
C ALA A 164 -5.58 -16.56 4.36
N GLY A 165 -6.51 -16.07 5.19
CA GLY A 165 -6.26 -15.71 6.59
C GLY A 165 -5.46 -14.42 6.81
N ALA A 166 -5.00 -13.75 5.76
CA ALA A 166 -4.19 -12.53 5.89
C ALA A 166 -5.03 -11.23 5.88
N VAL A 167 -6.27 -11.26 5.39
CA VAL A 167 -7.12 -10.07 5.19
C VAL A 167 -7.77 -9.66 6.50
N LYS A 168 -7.72 -8.37 6.85
CA LYS A 168 -8.55 -7.77 7.90
C LYS A 168 -9.83 -7.19 7.28
N PRO A 169 -10.94 -7.17 8.01
CA PRO A 169 -12.21 -6.65 7.53
C PRO A 169 -12.15 -5.23 6.97
N VAL A 170 -13.04 -4.92 6.04
CA VAL A 170 -13.28 -3.56 5.55
C VAL A 170 -13.51 -2.60 6.74
N GLY A 171 -12.95 -1.39 6.66
CA GLY A 171 -12.94 -0.42 7.75
C GLY A 171 -11.79 -0.58 8.75
N GLN A 172 -11.01 -1.66 8.67
CA GLN A 172 -9.81 -1.84 9.47
C GLN A 172 -8.53 -1.53 8.67
N TRP A 173 -7.47 -1.15 9.38
CA TRP A 173 -6.17 -0.92 8.79
C TRP A 173 -5.48 -2.24 8.44
N ASN A 174 -5.14 -2.40 7.17
CA ASN A 174 -4.27 -3.45 6.66
C ASN A 174 -2.87 -2.87 6.37
N THR A 175 -1.85 -3.71 6.43
CA THR A 175 -0.48 -3.37 6.03
C THR A 175 -0.12 -4.11 4.77
N GLY A 176 0.17 -3.38 3.71
CA GLY A 176 0.74 -3.88 2.46
C GLY A 176 2.25 -3.69 2.45
N LYS A 177 2.96 -4.60 1.76
CA LYS A 177 4.38 -4.47 1.50
C LYS A 177 4.68 -5.00 0.11
N VAL A 178 5.55 -4.29 -0.61
CA VAL A 178 6.16 -4.74 -1.86
C VAL A 178 7.67 -4.77 -1.68
N ILE A 179 8.29 -5.89 -1.99
CA ILE A 179 9.76 -6.02 -2.02
C ILE A 179 10.15 -6.25 -3.47
N VAL A 180 11.05 -5.43 -3.99
CA VAL A 180 11.70 -5.60 -5.29
C VAL A 180 13.19 -5.72 -5.07
N ARG A 181 13.75 -6.90 -5.32
CA ARG A 181 15.17 -7.15 -5.15
C ARG A 181 15.98 -6.74 -6.37
N PRO A 182 17.31 -6.52 -6.25
CA PRO A 182 18.18 -6.16 -7.38
C PRO A 182 18.16 -7.17 -8.54
N ASP A 183 17.87 -8.44 -8.26
CA ASP A 183 17.75 -9.51 -9.25
C ASP A 183 16.37 -9.58 -9.93
N ASN A 184 15.48 -8.62 -9.68
CA ASN A 184 14.10 -8.55 -10.15
C ASN A 184 13.13 -9.55 -9.50
N HIS A 185 13.50 -10.26 -8.44
CA HIS A 185 12.54 -10.99 -7.62
C HIS A 185 11.61 -10.01 -6.90
N VAL A 186 10.30 -10.23 -7.01
CA VAL A 186 9.27 -9.35 -6.42
C VAL A 186 8.36 -10.16 -5.51
N GLU A 187 8.06 -9.60 -4.35
CA GLU A 187 7.14 -10.17 -3.38
C GLU A 187 6.03 -9.16 -3.02
N HIS A 188 4.78 -9.63 -2.94
CA HIS A 188 3.69 -8.92 -2.26
C HIS A 188 3.42 -9.56 -0.90
N TRP A 189 3.24 -8.72 0.11
CA TRP A 189 2.92 -9.12 1.47
C TRP A 189 1.66 -8.39 1.95
N LEU A 190 0.83 -9.09 2.71
CA LEU A 190 -0.37 -8.55 3.34
C LEU A 190 -0.38 -8.93 4.83
N ASN A 191 -0.42 -7.95 5.72
CA ASN A 191 -0.45 -8.15 7.18
C ASN A 191 0.62 -9.12 7.71
N GLY A 192 1.84 -9.06 7.15
CA GLY A 192 2.98 -9.88 7.54
C GLY A 192 3.04 -11.26 6.87
N VAL A 193 2.09 -11.60 6.01
CA VAL A 193 2.08 -12.85 5.22
C VAL A 193 2.50 -12.57 3.79
N LYS A 194 3.46 -13.33 3.25
CA LYS A 194 3.80 -13.28 1.82
C LYS A 194 2.66 -13.94 1.04
N VAL A 195 2.00 -13.17 0.16
CA VAL A 195 0.80 -13.60 -0.56
C VAL A 195 1.04 -13.84 -2.04
N LEU A 196 2.16 -13.33 -2.57
CA LEU A 196 2.52 -13.48 -3.98
C LEU A 196 4.02 -13.23 -4.15
N GLU A 197 4.64 -13.93 -5.12
CA GLU A 197 5.99 -13.64 -5.60
C GLU A 197 6.11 -13.92 -7.09
N TYR A 198 7.03 -13.26 -7.77
CA TYR A 198 7.32 -13.48 -9.19
C TYR A 198 8.67 -12.88 -9.59
N GLU A 199 9.19 -13.33 -10.73
CA GLU A 199 10.40 -12.78 -11.36
C GLU A 199 10.01 -11.78 -12.45
N ARG A 200 10.18 -10.47 -12.17
CA ARG A 200 9.97 -9.40 -13.15
C ARG A 200 10.95 -9.56 -14.32
N LYS A 201 10.56 -9.19 -15.52
CA LYS A 201 11.35 -9.32 -16.76
C LYS A 201 11.63 -10.76 -17.20
N SER A 202 11.14 -11.78 -16.49
CA SER A 202 11.30 -13.17 -16.90
C SER A 202 10.41 -13.54 -18.09
N PRO A 203 10.72 -14.64 -18.81
CA PRO A 203 9.80 -15.16 -19.82
C PRO A 203 8.40 -15.44 -19.28
N ALA A 204 8.30 -16.02 -18.08
CA ALA A 204 7.01 -16.31 -17.42
C ALA A 204 6.22 -15.02 -17.13
N TYR A 205 6.88 -13.96 -16.66
CA TYR A 205 6.26 -12.66 -16.46
C TYR A 205 5.71 -12.08 -17.78
N ARG A 206 6.49 -12.15 -18.86
CA ARG A 206 6.08 -11.63 -20.16
C ARG A 206 4.87 -12.37 -20.74
N GLU A 207 4.76 -13.68 -20.47
CA GLU A 207 3.55 -14.45 -20.83
C GLU A 207 2.31 -13.97 -20.05
N LEU A 208 2.44 -13.65 -18.76
CA LEU A 208 1.35 -13.06 -17.98
C LEU A 208 0.91 -11.72 -18.59
N VAL A 209 1.85 -10.86 -18.98
CA VAL A 209 1.55 -9.57 -19.64
C VAL A 209 0.81 -9.77 -20.95
N LYS A 210 1.23 -10.71 -21.81
CA LYS A 210 0.55 -11.04 -23.09
C LYS A 210 -0.90 -11.48 -22.91
N MET A 211 -1.21 -12.15 -21.80
CA MET A 211 -2.55 -12.63 -21.47
C MET A 211 -3.42 -11.59 -20.74
N SER A 212 -2.90 -10.40 -20.46
CA SER A 212 -3.56 -9.34 -19.71
C SER A 212 -4.02 -8.18 -20.58
N LYS A 213 -4.77 -7.24 -19.98
CA LYS A 213 -5.10 -5.96 -20.63
C LYS A 213 -3.85 -5.11 -20.92
N HIS A 214 -2.76 -5.38 -20.22
CA HIS A 214 -1.49 -4.63 -20.32
C HIS A 214 -0.68 -4.98 -21.57
N LYS A 215 -1.07 -6.01 -22.35
CA LYS A 215 -0.41 -6.42 -23.60
C LYS A 215 -0.23 -5.32 -24.64
N ILE A 216 -1.03 -4.26 -24.54
CA ILE A 216 -0.97 -3.10 -25.45
C ILE A 216 0.22 -2.18 -25.14
N TRP A 217 0.84 -2.32 -23.96
CA TRP A 217 1.97 -1.52 -23.54
C TRP A 217 3.28 -2.28 -23.76
N LYS A 218 4.13 -1.74 -24.64
CA LYS A 218 5.45 -2.30 -24.84
C LYS A 218 6.25 -2.20 -23.52
N ASP A 219 6.95 -3.29 -23.18
CA ASP A 219 7.84 -3.38 -22.02
C ASP A 219 7.12 -3.01 -20.69
N PHE A 220 5.82 -3.38 -20.56
CA PHE A 220 5.03 -3.10 -19.37
C PHE A 220 5.71 -3.58 -18.10
N GLY A 221 5.93 -2.64 -17.14
CA GLY A 221 6.56 -2.94 -15.85
C GLY A 221 8.05 -3.29 -15.92
N GLU A 222 8.73 -3.12 -17.06
CA GLU A 222 10.14 -3.49 -17.24
C GLU A 222 11.12 -2.31 -17.09
N ALA A 223 10.66 -1.10 -16.77
CA ALA A 223 11.53 0.03 -16.46
C ALA A 223 12.51 -0.28 -15.31
N ASP A 224 13.74 0.23 -15.36
CA ASP A 224 14.73 -0.02 -14.30
C ASP A 224 14.41 0.75 -13.02
N LYS A 225 13.77 1.92 -13.14
CA LYS A 225 13.24 2.74 -12.06
C LYS A 225 11.87 3.29 -12.46
N GLY A 226 11.08 3.67 -11.48
CA GLY A 226 9.81 4.34 -11.71
C GLY A 226 9.23 4.90 -10.42
N HIS A 227 8.19 5.71 -10.57
CA HIS A 227 7.49 6.30 -9.43
C HIS A 227 6.67 5.26 -8.66
N ILE A 228 6.39 5.55 -7.39
CA ILE A 228 5.31 4.91 -6.62
C ILE A 228 4.06 5.76 -6.82
N LEU A 229 2.92 5.12 -7.03
CA LEU A 229 1.65 5.78 -7.28
C LEU A 229 0.58 5.28 -6.32
N LEU A 230 -0.27 6.20 -5.84
CA LEU A 230 -1.53 5.88 -5.17
C LEU A 230 -2.68 6.24 -6.12
N GLN A 231 -3.57 5.27 -6.35
CA GLN A 231 -4.63 5.38 -7.36
C GLN A 231 -5.89 6.03 -6.81
N ASP A 232 -6.48 6.95 -7.60
CA ASP A 232 -7.83 7.46 -7.48
C ASP A 232 -8.78 6.68 -8.41
N HIS A 233 -9.50 5.72 -7.86
CA HIS A 233 -10.52 4.93 -8.58
C HIS A 233 -11.96 5.39 -8.26
N GLY A 234 -12.13 6.59 -7.70
CA GLY A 234 -13.43 7.15 -7.37
C GLY A 234 -14.05 6.66 -6.06
N ASN A 235 -13.33 5.85 -5.29
CA ASN A 235 -13.76 5.35 -3.99
C ASN A 235 -12.89 5.90 -2.85
N GLU A 236 -13.47 6.02 -1.65
CA GLU A 236 -12.70 6.46 -0.49
C GLU A 236 -11.77 5.35 -0.01
N VAL A 237 -10.47 5.65 -0.03
CA VAL A 237 -9.40 4.83 0.53
C VAL A 237 -8.44 5.70 1.29
N SER A 238 -7.99 5.22 2.44
CA SER A 238 -7.07 5.94 3.33
C SER A 238 -5.73 5.23 3.42
N TYR A 239 -4.65 6.03 3.50
CA TYR A 239 -3.27 5.58 3.59
C TYR A 239 -2.53 6.26 4.75
N ARG A 240 -1.55 5.56 5.34
CA ARG A 240 -0.60 6.07 6.32
C ARG A 240 0.65 5.18 6.38
N ASN A 241 1.66 5.56 7.16
CA ASN A 241 2.88 4.77 7.35
C ASN A 241 3.56 4.37 6.03
N ILE A 242 3.49 5.24 5.02
CA ILE A 242 4.11 4.99 3.72
C ILE A 242 5.59 5.27 3.85
N LYS A 243 6.42 4.24 3.71
CA LYS A 243 7.88 4.32 3.85
C LYS A 243 8.57 3.36 2.89
N ILE A 244 9.77 3.73 2.47
CA ILE A 244 10.58 2.97 1.52
C ILE A 244 12.01 2.84 1.99
N ARG A 245 12.66 1.74 1.61
CA ARG A 245 14.09 1.51 1.73
C ARG A 245 14.61 0.99 0.41
N GLU A 246 15.69 1.58 -0.10
CA GLU A 246 16.37 1.10 -1.31
C GLU A 246 17.46 0.09 -0.94
N PHE A 247 17.72 -0.89 -1.83
CA PHE A 247 18.77 -1.90 -1.70
C PHE A 247 20.04 -1.49 -2.42
#